data_89001dfa96cd3a9cd8efca262bf83dc6
#
_entry.id   89001dfa96cd3a9cd8efca262bf83dc6
#
_cell.length_a   1.000
_cell.length_b   1.000
_cell.length_c   1.000
_cell.angle_alpha   90.00
_cell.angle_beta   90.00
_cell.angle_gamma   90.00
#
_symmetry.space_group_name_H-M   'P 1'
#
loop_
_entity.id
_entity.type
_entity.pdbx_description
1 polymer ?
#
loop_
_entity_poly.entity_id
_entity_poly.type
_entity_poly.pdbx_seq_one_letter_code
_entity_poly.pdbx_strand_id
1 'polypeptide(L)'
;METLFLEPYTILLIAGFIGFFMAFGIGANDVANSMGTSVGSKAITIKQAIIIAAIFEFLGAFLAGGEVTSTIRKGIVDPQLYVDETNIFVIGMLSALLAGGTWLYVASLRGWPVSTTHTIVGSIIGFVLITTVSYTHLTLPTICSV
;
A
#
# COMPACT_ATOMS: atom_id res chain seq x y z
N MET A 1 24.66 3.61 13.20
CA MET A 1 23.73 4.05 12.13
C MET A 1 24.06 3.28 10.88
N GLU A 2 23.24 2.30 10.52
CA GLU A 2 23.41 1.65 9.22
C GLU A 2 23.12 2.68 8.12
N THR A 3 24.07 2.85 7.22
CA THR A 3 23.86 3.66 6.03
C THR A 3 22.85 2.95 5.15
N LEU A 4 21.84 3.65 4.65
CA LEU A 4 20.90 3.09 3.69
C LEU A 4 21.67 2.50 2.49
N PHE A 5 21.25 1.32 2.00
CA PHE A 5 21.88 0.66 0.83
C PHE A 5 21.82 1.50 -0.45
N LEU A 6 20.85 2.40 -0.54
CA LEU A 6 20.65 3.32 -1.66
C LEU A 6 20.61 4.76 -1.15
N GLU A 7 21.07 5.68 -1.99
CA GLU A 7 20.93 7.10 -1.73
C GLU A 7 19.46 7.45 -1.43
N PRO A 8 19.16 8.27 -0.41
CA PRO A 8 17.78 8.61 -0.02
C PRO A 8 16.93 9.14 -1.17
N TYR A 9 17.56 9.85 -2.10
CA TYR A 9 16.88 10.39 -3.29
C TYR A 9 16.44 9.27 -4.25
N THR A 10 17.25 8.25 -4.42
CA THR A 10 16.91 7.08 -5.26
C THR A 10 15.73 6.31 -4.66
N ILE A 11 15.72 6.13 -3.34
CA ILE A 11 14.59 5.49 -2.64
C ILE A 11 13.31 6.29 -2.83
N LEU A 12 13.39 7.61 -2.72
CA LEU A 12 12.23 8.50 -2.91
C LEU A 12 11.66 8.38 -4.34
N LEU A 13 12.52 8.32 -5.36
CA LEU A 13 12.10 8.13 -6.75
C LEU A 13 11.42 6.77 -6.96
N ILE A 14 12.00 5.70 -6.42
CA ILE A 14 11.42 4.35 -6.50
C ILE A 14 10.07 4.32 -5.77
N ALA A 15 10.00 4.86 -4.56
CA ALA A 15 8.76 4.94 -3.78
C ALA A 15 7.69 5.76 -4.51
N GLY A 16 8.08 6.87 -5.13
CA GLY A 16 7.18 7.69 -5.94
C GLY A 16 6.61 6.93 -7.15
N PHE A 17 7.44 6.19 -7.86
CA PHE A 17 7.02 5.38 -9.00
C PHE A 17 6.07 4.24 -8.59
N ILE A 18 6.44 3.47 -7.54
CA ILE A 18 5.61 2.38 -7.03
C ILE A 18 4.30 2.94 -6.44
N GLY A 19 4.37 4.07 -5.72
CA GLY A 19 3.21 4.75 -5.17
C GLY A 19 2.24 5.23 -6.26
N PHE A 20 2.76 5.79 -7.36
CA PHE A 20 1.95 6.14 -8.51
C PHE A 20 1.29 4.93 -9.17
N PHE A 21 2.03 3.82 -9.33
CA PHE A 21 1.49 2.55 -9.83
C PHE A 21 0.35 2.03 -8.94
N MET A 22 0.54 2.07 -7.62
CA MET A 22 -0.51 1.68 -6.68
C MET A 22 -1.72 2.62 -6.74
N ALA A 23 -1.50 3.93 -6.79
CA ALA A 23 -2.59 4.91 -6.92
C ALA A 23 -3.42 4.69 -8.19
N PHE A 24 -2.77 4.34 -9.31
CA PHE A 24 -3.46 3.94 -10.54
C PHE A 24 -4.34 2.72 -10.34
N GLY A 25 -3.83 1.67 -9.66
CA GLY A 25 -4.59 0.46 -9.34
C GLY A 25 -5.79 0.75 -8.42
N ILE A 26 -5.62 1.62 -7.42
CA ILE A 26 -6.68 2.07 -6.52
C ILE A 26 -7.78 2.79 -7.32
N GLY A 27 -7.42 3.81 -8.10
CA GLY A 27 -8.38 4.58 -8.88
C GLY A 27 -9.16 3.70 -9.86
N ALA A 28 -8.51 2.76 -10.53
CA ALA A 28 -9.18 1.84 -11.45
C ALA A 28 -10.20 0.93 -10.74
N ASN A 29 -9.86 0.40 -9.55
CA ASN A 29 -10.72 -0.52 -8.80
C ASN A 29 -11.85 0.23 -8.07
N ASP A 30 -11.52 1.29 -7.34
CA ASP A 30 -12.48 2.00 -6.50
C ASP A 30 -13.50 2.80 -7.31
N VAL A 31 -13.11 3.39 -8.43
CA VAL A 31 -14.06 4.05 -9.34
C VAL A 31 -15.03 3.04 -9.95
N ALA A 32 -14.55 1.87 -10.36
CA ALA A 32 -15.42 0.82 -10.87
C ALA A 32 -16.42 0.34 -9.81
N ASN A 33 -15.97 0.16 -8.59
CA ASN A 33 -16.81 -0.28 -7.47
C ASN A 33 -17.85 0.77 -7.05
N SER A 34 -17.46 2.04 -6.96
CA SER A 34 -18.34 3.12 -6.50
C SER A 34 -19.32 3.57 -7.58
N MET A 35 -18.92 3.62 -8.84
CA MET A 35 -19.72 4.16 -9.95
C MET A 35 -20.40 3.09 -10.80
N GLY A 36 -20.04 1.80 -10.64
CA GLY A 36 -20.50 0.72 -11.49
C GLY A 36 -22.02 0.59 -11.52
N THR A 37 -22.70 0.70 -10.37
CA THR A 37 -24.16 0.63 -10.30
C THR A 37 -24.86 1.82 -10.97
N SER A 38 -24.32 3.03 -10.81
CA SER A 38 -24.87 4.25 -11.41
C SER A 38 -24.71 4.26 -12.94
N VAL A 39 -23.60 3.73 -13.44
CA VAL A 39 -23.36 3.56 -14.87
C VAL A 39 -24.22 2.41 -15.43
N GLY A 40 -24.29 1.29 -14.70
CA GLY A 40 -25.09 0.12 -15.10
C GLY A 40 -26.58 0.40 -15.18
N SER A 41 -27.11 1.22 -14.28
CA SER A 41 -28.50 1.70 -14.32
C SER A 41 -28.77 2.78 -15.37
N LYS A 42 -27.74 3.23 -16.09
CA LYS A 42 -27.77 4.33 -17.07
C LYS A 42 -28.17 5.70 -16.48
N ALA A 43 -28.04 5.87 -15.16
CA ALA A 43 -28.27 7.15 -14.51
C ALA A 43 -27.21 8.20 -14.91
N ILE A 44 -25.97 7.74 -15.11
CA ILE A 44 -24.86 8.56 -15.60
C ILE A 44 -24.08 7.82 -16.68
N THR A 45 -23.39 8.57 -17.53
CA THR A 45 -22.48 8.01 -18.53
C THR A 45 -21.12 7.67 -17.92
N ILE A 46 -20.34 6.79 -18.53
CA ILE A 46 -18.97 6.45 -18.08
C ILE A 46 -18.09 7.72 -17.98
N LYS A 47 -18.20 8.64 -18.95
CA LYS A 47 -17.43 9.90 -18.91
C LYS A 47 -17.80 10.77 -17.70
N GLN A 48 -19.08 10.89 -17.39
CA GLN A 48 -19.54 11.62 -16.21
C GLN A 48 -19.06 10.94 -14.92
N ALA A 49 -19.13 9.61 -14.85
CA ALA A 49 -18.64 8.84 -13.70
C ALA A 49 -17.15 9.09 -13.43
N ILE A 50 -16.32 9.05 -14.47
CA ILE A 50 -14.86 9.30 -14.35
C ILE A 50 -14.57 10.72 -13.87
N ILE A 51 -15.26 11.73 -14.41
CA ILE A 51 -15.05 13.14 -14.00
C ILE A 51 -15.48 13.35 -12.55
N ILE A 52 -16.65 12.83 -12.17
CA ILE A 52 -17.16 12.93 -10.80
C ILE A 52 -16.18 12.23 -9.84
N ALA A 53 -15.79 11.01 -10.14
CA ALA A 53 -14.83 10.25 -9.32
C ALA A 53 -13.51 10.99 -9.17
N ALA A 54 -12.91 11.49 -10.26
CA ALA A 54 -11.64 12.22 -10.22
C ALA A 54 -11.71 13.45 -9.30
N ILE A 55 -12.81 14.23 -9.37
CA ILE A 55 -12.99 15.40 -8.52
C ILE A 55 -13.11 14.98 -7.04
N PHE A 56 -13.97 14.03 -6.73
CA PHE A 56 -14.22 13.64 -5.34
C PHE A 56 -13.07 12.84 -4.72
N GLU A 57 -12.37 12.01 -5.48
CA GLU A 57 -11.16 11.33 -5.01
C GLU A 57 -10.03 12.32 -4.73
N PHE A 58 -9.83 13.29 -5.61
CA PHE A 58 -8.85 14.35 -5.37
C PHE A 58 -9.19 15.17 -4.11
N LEU A 59 -10.44 15.58 -3.96
CA LEU A 59 -10.88 16.31 -2.77
C LEU A 59 -10.75 15.46 -1.50
N GLY A 60 -11.12 14.19 -1.56
CA GLY A 60 -10.97 13.26 -0.44
C GLY A 60 -9.51 13.10 -0.02
N ALA A 61 -8.61 12.89 -0.97
CA ALA A 61 -7.17 12.80 -0.71
C ALA A 61 -6.61 14.11 -0.15
N PHE A 62 -7.04 15.25 -0.67
CA PHE A 62 -6.59 16.56 -0.21
C PHE A 62 -7.08 16.90 1.20
N LEU A 63 -8.34 16.61 1.52
CA LEU A 63 -8.96 16.97 2.79
C LEU A 63 -8.66 15.97 3.91
N ALA A 64 -8.63 14.68 3.60
CA ALA A 64 -8.53 13.60 4.59
C ALA A 64 -7.25 12.74 4.46
N GLY A 65 -6.44 12.92 3.41
CA GLY A 65 -5.26 12.10 3.16
C GLY A 65 -4.22 12.14 4.28
N GLY A 66 -4.10 13.26 4.98
CA GLY A 66 -3.22 13.42 6.14
C GLY A 66 -3.59 12.51 7.32
N GLU A 67 -4.87 12.39 7.62
CA GLU A 67 -5.40 11.53 8.68
C GLU A 67 -5.20 10.06 8.35
N VAL A 68 -5.50 9.66 7.11
CA VAL A 68 -5.29 8.29 6.62
C VAL A 68 -3.81 7.91 6.69
N THR A 69 -2.94 8.78 6.21
CA THR A 69 -1.47 8.57 6.25
C THR A 69 -0.97 8.43 7.69
N SER A 70 -1.47 9.27 8.60
CA SER A 70 -1.12 9.20 10.02
C SER A 70 -1.56 7.88 10.66
N THR A 71 -2.76 7.40 10.33
CA THR A 71 -3.31 6.13 10.83
C THR A 71 -2.49 4.94 10.35
N ILE A 72 -2.14 4.90 9.07
CA ILE A 72 -1.30 3.82 8.51
C ILE A 72 0.10 3.84 9.15
N ARG A 73 0.70 5.02 9.27
CA ARG A 73 2.06 5.20 9.78
C ARG A 73 2.20 4.85 11.26
N LYS A 74 1.17 5.11 12.08
CA LYS A 74 1.23 4.94 13.54
C LYS A 74 0.45 3.74 14.04
N GLY A 75 -0.53 3.25 13.26
CA GLY A 75 -1.49 2.27 13.72
C GLY A 75 -1.26 0.84 13.27
N ILE A 76 -0.46 0.60 12.23
CA ILE A 76 -0.30 -0.75 11.65
C ILE A 76 1.06 -1.35 12.02
N VAL A 77 2.12 -0.58 11.93
CA VAL A 77 3.48 -1.02 12.28
C VAL A 77 4.14 0.06 13.11
N ASP A 78 4.70 -0.32 14.25
CA ASP A 78 5.52 0.59 15.05
C ASP A 78 6.91 0.71 14.41
N PRO A 79 7.28 1.89 13.86
CA PRO A 79 8.60 2.09 13.27
C PRO A 79 9.74 1.92 14.28
N GLN A 80 9.43 2.01 15.58
CA GLN A 80 10.42 1.85 16.65
C GLN A 80 10.99 0.43 16.72
N LEU A 81 10.23 -0.56 16.25
CA LEU A 81 10.70 -1.96 16.18
C LEU A 81 11.83 -2.16 15.16
N TYR A 82 12.04 -1.20 14.25
CA TYR A 82 13.00 -1.29 13.14
C TYR A 82 14.06 -0.19 13.19
N VAL A 83 14.27 0.45 14.35
CA VAL A 83 15.25 1.56 14.48
C VAL A 83 16.66 1.10 14.12
N ASP A 84 17.02 -0.13 14.50
CA ASP A 84 18.32 -0.72 14.21
C ASP A 84 18.39 -1.35 12.80
N GLU A 85 17.24 -1.57 12.15
CA GLU A 85 17.12 -2.23 10.85
C GLU A 85 16.31 -1.39 9.85
N THR A 86 16.63 -0.11 9.75
CA THR A 86 15.92 0.87 8.89
C THR A 86 15.83 0.42 7.43
N ASN A 87 16.87 -0.25 6.92
CA ASN A 87 16.89 -0.78 5.55
C ASN A 87 15.81 -1.84 5.32
N ILE A 88 15.64 -2.77 6.26
CA ILE A 88 14.62 -3.81 6.19
C ILE A 88 13.23 -3.18 6.21
N PHE A 89 13.03 -2.19 7.07
CA PHE A 89 11.76 -1.48 7.13
C PHE A 89 11.41 -0.78 5.80
N VAL A 90 12.36 -0.03 5.23
CA VAL A 90 12.14 0.69 3.97
C VAL A 90 11.85 -0.27 2.82
N ILE A 91 12.68 -1.31 2.65
CA ILE A 91 12.49 -2.31 1.60
C ILE A 91 11.18 -3.07 1.79
N GLY A 92 10.85 -3.42 3.02
CA GLY A 92 9.61 -4.11 3.35
C GLY A 92 8.36 -3.27 3.03
N MET A 93 8.37 -1.99 3.37
CA MET A 93 7.27 -1.08 3.03
C MET A 93 7.14 -0.86 1.51
N LEU A 94 8.26 -0.77 0.79
CA LEU A 94 8.24 -0.71 -0.68
C LEU A 94 7.70 -2.00 -1.29
N SER A 95 8.07 -3.15 -0.74
CA SER A 95 7.57 -4.45 -1.17
C SER A 95 6.08 -4.61 -0.92
N ALA A 96 5.59 -4.17 0.25
CA ALA A 96 4.17 -4.16 0.57
C ALA A 96 3.37 -3.26 -0.38
N LEU A 97 3.91 -2.08 -0.69
CA LEU A 97 3.30 -1.14 -1.64
C LEU A 97 3.22 -1.74 -3.05
N LEU A 98 4.29 -2.38 -3.50
CA LEU A 98 4.34 -3.04 -4.81
C LEU A 98 3.40 -4.24 -4.89
N ALA A 99 3.35 -5.07 -3.85
CA ALA A 99 2.47 -6.23 -3.77
C ALA A 99 1.00 -5.81 -3.81
N GLY A 100 0.62 -4.81 -3.01
CA GLY A 100 -0.73 -4.25 -3.00
C GLY A 100 -1.13 -3.66 -4.35
N GLY A 101 -0.26 -2.86 -4.96
CA GLY A 101 -0.47 -2.29 -6.28
C GLY A 101 -0.62 -3.35 -7.37
N THR A 102 0.22 -4.39 -7.34
CA THR A 102 0.15 -5.51 -8.29
C THR A 102 -1.16 -6.29 -8.14
N TRP A 103 -1.57 -6.56 -6.90
CA TRP A 103 -2.85 -7.22 -6.65
C TRP A 103 -4.04 -6.40 -7.17
N LEU A 104 -4.09 -5.10 -6.87
CA LEU A 104 -5.14 -4.21 -7.36
C LEU A 104 -5.18 -4.13 -8.89
N TYR A 105 -4.01 -4.07 -9.52
CA TYR A 105 -3.90 -4.08 -10.97
C TYR A 105 -4.46 -5.38 -11.59
N VAL A 106 -4.06 -6.55 -11.05
CA VAL A 106 -4.57 -7.85 -11.51
C VAL A 106 -6.08 -7.98 -11.27
N ALA A 107 -6.58 -7.54 -10.12
CA ALA A 107 -7.99 -7.54 -9.78
C ALA A 107 -8.80 -6.67 -10.76
N SER A 108 -8.29 -5.47 -11.07
CA SER A 108 -8.93 -4.55 -12.03
C SER A 108 -9.00 -5.14 -13.44
N LEU A 109 -7.92 -5.77 -13.91
CA LEU A 109 -7.92 -6.44 -15.23
C LEU A 109 -8.92 -7.60 -15.32
N ARG A 110 -9.20 -8.27 -14.20
CA ARG A 110 -10.14 -9.39 -14.13
C ARG A 110 -11.56 -8.98 -13.75
N GLY A 111 -11.80 -7.70 -13.50
CA GLY A 111 -13.09 -7.18 -13.03
C GLY A 111 -13.47 -7.68 -11.63
N TRP A 112 -12.49 -7.99 -10.78
CA TRP A 112 -12.74 -8.40 -9.40
C TRP A 112 -12.90 -7.19 -8.50
N PRO A 113 -14.06 -7.02 -7.84
CA PRO A 113 -14.23 -5.97 -6.85
C PRO A 113 -13.48 -6.37 -5.57
N VAL A 114 -12.40 -5.65 -5.25
CA VAL A 114 -11.59 -5.89 -4.06
C VAL A 114 -11.53 -4.65 -3.18
N SER A 115 -11.33 -4.85 -1.89
CA SER A 115 -11.14 -3.76 -0.94
C SER A 115 -9.68 -3.30 -0.96
N THR A 116 -9.45 -2.06 -1.32
CA THR A 116 -8.13 -1.42 -1.31
C THR A 116 -7.55 -1.35 0.09
N THR A 117 -8.37 -1.02 1.09
CA THR A 117 -7.95 -0.99 2.50
C THR A 117 -7.45 -2.35 2.98
N HIS A 118 -8.21 -3.43 2.73
CA HIS A 118 -7.78 -4.79 3.09
C HIS A 118 -6.51 -5.19 2.35
N THR A 119 -6.35 -4.78 1.09
CA THR A 119 -5.14 -5.03 0.30
C THR A 119 -3.91 -4.38 0.93
N ILE A 120 -4.01 -3.10 1.32
CA ILE A 120 -2.92 -2.37 1.96
C ILE A 120 -2.55 -2.99 3.30
N VAL A 121 -3.54 -3.20 4.16
CA VAL A 121 -3.34 -3.79 5.50
C VAL A 121 -2.74 -5.19 5.37
N GLY A 122 -3.28 -6.04 4.49
CA GLY A 122 -2.78 -7.39 4.25
C GLY A 122 -1.34 -7.41 3.73
N SER A 123 -0.98 -6.49 2.84
CA SER A 123 0.39 -6.38 2.32
C SER A 123 1.39 -6.01 3.43
N ILE A 124 1.02 -5.06 4.30
CA ILE A 124 1.86 -4.63 5.43
C ILE A 124 1.98 -5.76 6.47
N ILE A 125 0.88 -6.42 6.81
CA ILE A 125 0.89 -7.57 7.75
C ILE A 125 1.76 -8.69 7.18
N GLY A 126 1.66 -8.98 5.88
CA GLY A 126 2.51 -9.98 5.22
C GLY A 126 4.00 -9.68 5.35
N PHE A 127 4.41 -8.43 5.16
CA PHE A 127 5.78 -7.99 5.39
C PHE A 127 6.20 -8.21 6.86
N VAL A 128 5.41 -7.73 7.82
CA VAL A 128 5.71 -7.85 9.26
C VAL A 128 5.83 -9.31 9.69
N LEU A 129 4.93 -10.17 9.24
CA LEU A 129 4.98 -11.60 9.56
C LEU A 129 6.27 -12.25 9.07
N ILE A 130 6.70 -11.94 7.84
CA ILE A 130 7.94 -12.51 7.29
C ILE A 130 9.15 -12.06 8.11
N THR A 131 9.25 -10.79 8.44
CA THR A 131 10.38 -10.27 9.21
C THR A 131 10.39 -10.82 10.64
N THR A 132 9.24 -10.88 11.31
CA THR A 132 9.13 -11.39 12.68
C THR A 132 9.44 -12.89 12.75
N VAL A 133 8.91 -13.70 11.82
CA VAL A 133 9.16 -15.14 11.79
C VAL A 133 10.61 -15.45 11.48
N SER A 134 11.22 -14.74 10.52
CA SER A 134 12.64 -14.90 10.19
C SER A 134 13.53 -14.59 11.39
N TYR A 135 13.21 -13.55 12.14
CA TYR A 135 13.97 -13.16 13.33
C TYR A 135 13.88 -14.24 14.44
N THR A 136 12.70 -14.78 14.70
CA THR A 136 12.52 -15.83 15.72
C THR A 136 13.19 -17.15 15.36
N HIS A 137 13.20 -17.55 14.09
CA HIS A 137 13.85 -18.77 13.65
C HIS A 137 15.39 -18.69 13.60
N LEU A 138 15.96 -17.48 13.38
CA LEU A 138 17.40 -17.29 13.37
C LEU A 138 18.01 -17.14 14.77
N THR A 139 17.24 -16.65 15.74
CA THR A 139 17.73 -16.42 17.11
C THR A 139 17.55 -17.61 18.04
N LEU A 140 16.53 -18.43 17.83
CA LEU A 140 16.29 -19.64 18.67
C LEU A 140 17.43 -20.67 18.65
N PRO A 141 18.09 -20.99 17.53
CA PRO A 141 19.20 -21.95 17.53
C PRO A 141 20.43 -21.46 18.29
N THR A 142 20.66 -20.16 18.37
CA THR A 142 21.83 -19.58 19.05
C THR A 142 21.69 -19.54 20.56
N ILE A 143 20.47 -19.56 21.09
CA ILE A 143 20.22 -19.59 22.54
C ILE A 143 20.30 -21.02 23.11
N CYS A 144 20.11 -22.05 22.28
CA CYS A 144 20.20 -23.46 22.69
C CYS A 144 21.62 -24.06 22.62
N SER A 145 22.63 -23.25 22.27
CA SER A 145 24.03 -23.68 22.14
C SER A 145 24.94 -23.20 23.28
N VAL A 146 24.38 -22.94 24.46
CA VAL A 146 25.14 -22.66 25.71
C VAL A 146 25.02 -23.84 26.66
#